data_eb864f8d9b1161fa2098cecd98a81286
#
_entry.id   eb864f8d9b1161fa2098cecd98a81286
#
_cell.length_a   1.000
_cell.length_b   1.000
_cell.length_c   1.000
_cell.angle_alpha   90.00
_cell.angle_beta   90.00
_cell.angle_gamma   90.00
#
_symmetry.space_group_name_H-M   'P 1'
#
loop_
_entity.id
_entity.type
_entity.pdbx_description
1 polymer ?
#
loop_
_entity_poly.entity_id
_entity_poly.type
_entity_poly.pdbx_seq_one_letter_code
_entity_poly.pdbx_strand_id
1 'polypeptide(L)'
;MRLADTRPPFAGLANLTEQQLQSLPTPCYLLDEAQLRRNGQIMLELQQRTGCRALLAQKAFSNFDVYPVLAPYLAGTEASGLYESRLGREQYIPA
;
A
#
# COMPACT_ATOMS: atom_id res chain seq x y z
N MET A 1 -5.56 10.76 9.97
CA MET A 1 -5.06 10.17 11.23
C MET A 1 -3.55 10.12 11.22
N ARG A 2 -2.95 10.57 12.26
CA ARG A 2 -1.50 10.55 12.38
C ARG A 2 -1.09 9.45 13.34
N LEU A 3 -0.32 8.51 12.82
CA LEU A 3 0.25 7.44 13.62
C LEU A 3 1.77 7.52 13.72
N ALA A 4 2.37 8.42 12.97
CA ALA A 4 3.83 8.54 12.93
C ALA A 4 4.42 8.85 14.31
N ASP A 5 3.66 9.56 15.16
CA ASP A 5 4.18 10.01 16.44
C ASP A 5 4.25 8.92 17.49
N THR A 6 3.47 7.85 17.32
CA THR A 6 3.33 6.82 18.34
C THR A 6 3.99 5.51 17.99
N ARG A 7 4.43 5.37 16.77
CA ARG A 7 5.07 4.13 16.33
C ARG A 7 6.58 4.28 16.28
N PRO A 8 7.31 3.18 16.44
CA PRO A 8 8.76 3.22 16.33
C PRO A 8 9.16 3.62 14.90
N PRO A 9 10.39 4.08 14.72
CA PRO A 9 10.91 4.31 13.38
C PRO A 9 10.68 3.07 12.52
N PHE A 10 10.14 3.28 11.32
CA PHE A 10 9.90 2.18 10.43
C PHE A 10 11.18 1.82 9.67
N ALA A 11 11.27 0.55 9.27
CA ALA A 11 12.26 0.12 8.29
C ALA A 11 11.91 0.76 6.95
N GLY A 12 12.59 0.47 5.91
CA GLY A 12 12.31 1.04 4.61
C GLY A 12 13.04 2.35 4.37
N LEU A 13 12.33 3.37 3.89
CA LEU A 13 12.99 4.59 3.40
C LEU A 13 13.80 5.32 4.47
N ALA A 14 13.34 5.27 5.72
CA ALA A 14 14.03 5.94 6.81
C ALA A 14 15.39 5.32 7.12
N ASN A 15 15.61 4.09 6.72
CA ASN A 15 16.84 3.36 6.99
C ASN A 15 17.77 3.28 5.78
N LEU A 16 17.44 3.94 4.69
CA LEU A 16 18.31 3.95 3.52
C LEU A 16 19.57 4.77 3.80
N THR A 17 20.69 4.22 3.40
CA THR A 17 21.95 4.95 3.46
C THR A 17 22.07 5.92 2.29
N GLU A 18 22.93 6.90 2.43
CA GLU A 18 23.27 7.82 1.34
C GLU A 18 23.68 7.07 0.09
N GLN A 19 24.53 6.06 0.27
CA GLN A 19 25.00 5.26 -0.85
C GLN A 19 23.87 4.51 -1.55
N GLN A 20 22.94 3.96 -0.78
CA GLN A 20 21.78 3.28 -1.36
C GLN A 20 20.93 4.25 -2.15
N LEU A 21 20.68 5.45 -1.62
CA LEU A 21 19.91 6.48 -2.31
C LEU A 21 20.56 6.87 -3.62
N GLN A 22 21.88 7.05 -3.61
CA GLN A 22 22.61 7.44 -4.83
C GLN A 22 22.63 6.35 -5.88
N SER A 23 22.45 5.10 -5.49
CA SER A 23 22.44 3.97 -6.43
C SER A 23 21.13 3.79 -7.16
N LEU A 24 20.07 4.50 -6.75
CA LEU A 24 18.76 4.35 -7.36
C LEU A 24 18.72 4.98 -8.75
N PRO A 25 18.08 4.32 -9.71
CA PRO A 25 17.86 4.94 -11.00
C PRO A 25 16.86 6.08 -10.87
N THR A 26 17.16 7.22 -11.46
CA THR A 26 16.28 8.40 -11.41
C THR A 26 15.95 8.89 -12.80
N PRO A 27 14.76 9.44 -13.01
CA PRO A 27 13.67 9.58 -12.03
C PRO A 27 12.99 8.25 -11.74
N CYS A 28 12.49 8.07 -10.51
CA CYS A 28 11.78 6.86 -10.13
C CYS A 28 10.78 7.16 -9.01
N TYR A 29 9.78 6.27 -8.87
CA TYR A 29 8.93 6.25 -7.69
C TYR A 29 9.52 5.26 -6.70
N LEU A 30 9.61 5.67 -5.46
CA LEU A 30 10.15 4.84 -4.40
C LEU A 30 9.04 4.52 -3.41
N LEU A 31 8.79 3.23 -3.21
CA LEU A 31 7.72 2.77 -2.33
C LEU A 31 8.31 2.20 -1.05
N ASP A 32 7.71 2.58 0.06
CA ASP A 32 8.09 2.05 1.37
C ASP A 32 7.13 0.93 1.75
N GLU A 33 7.55 -0.31 1.53
CA GLU A 33 6.72 -1.47 1.82
C GLU A 33 6.37 -1.57 3.30
N ALA A 34 7.31 -1.26 4.18
CA ALA A 34 7.05 -1.31 5.63
C ALA A 34 5.95 -0.32 6.02
N GLN A 35 5.95 0.86 5.41
CA GLN A 35 4.92 1.85 5.67
C GLN A 35 3.57 1.41 5.09
N LEU A 36 3.58 0.80 3.91
CA LEU A 36 2.35 0.25 3.33
C LEU A 36 1.73 -0.80 4.24
N ARG A 37 2.54 -1.67 4.82
CA ARG A 37 2.05 -2.69 5.75
C ARG A 37 1.46 -2.08 7.01
N ARG A 38 2.07 -1.04 7.55
CA ARG A 38 1.53 -0.33 8.71
C ARG A 38 0.20 0.33 8.40
N ASN A 39 0.13 0.99 7.26
CA ASN A 39 -1.12 1.61 6.82
C ASN A 39 -2.20 0.56 6.60
N GLY A 40 -1.83 -0.56 6.02
CA GLY A 40 -2.74 -1.69 5.84
C GLY A 40 -3.26 -2.22 7.16
N GLN A 41 -2.40 -2.35 8.15
CA GLN A 41 -2.79 -2.83 9.47
C GLN A 41 -3.83 -1.91 10.13
N ILE A 42 -3.65 -0.60 9.96
CA ILE A 42 -4.62 0.38 10.46
C ILE A 42 -5.98 0.19 9.79
N MET A 43 -5.96 0.02 8.48
CA MET A 43 -7.19 -0.18 7.72
C MET A 43 -7.87 -1.50 8.07
N LEU A 44 -7.10 -2.55 8.29
CA LEU A 44 -7.66 -3.83 8.72
C LEU A 44 -8.34 -3.69 10.08
N GLU A 45 -7.69 -3.03 11.02
CA GLU A 45 -8.25 -2.79 12.34
C GLU A 45 -9.54 -1.97 12.26
N LEU A 46 -9.56 -0.95 11.43
CA LEU A 46 -10.75 -0.15 11.22
C LEU A 46 -11.91 -1.00 10.70
N GLN A 47 -11.64 -1.84 9.72
CA GLN A 47 -12.64 -2.75 9.15
C GLN A 47 -13.17 -3.72 10.22
N GLN A 48 -12.30 -4.25 11.05
CA GLN A 48 -12.68 -5.19 12.10
C GLN A 48 -13.55 -4.52 13.16
N ARG A 49 -13.26 -3.28 13.49
CA ARG A 49 -14.01 -2.55 14.52
C ARG A 49 -15.36 -2.04 14.04
N THR A 50 -15.46 -1.68 12.77
CA THR A 50 -16.66 -1.01 12.25
C THR A 50 -17.55 -1.94 11.44
N GLY A 51 -17.04 -3.05 10.96
CA GLY A 51 -17.73 -3.90 10.01
C GLY A 51 -17.75 -3.35 8.59
N CYS A 52 -17.13 -2.21 8.35
CA CYS A 52 -16.99 -1.67 7.01
C CYS A 52 -15.93 -2.44 6.22
N ARG A 53 -15.97 -2.31 4.92
CA ARG A 53 -14.97 -2.90 4.03
C ARG A 53 -14.21 -1.78 3.35
N ALA A 54 -12.89 -1.86 3.36
CA ALA A 54 -12.03 -0.87 2.72
C ALA A 54 -11.54 -1.40 1.39
N LEU A 55 -11.67 -0.59 0.37
CA LEU A 55 -11.24 -0.91 -0.99
C LEU A 55 -10.12 0.04 -1.41
N LEU A 56 -9.19 -0.47 -2.19
CA LEU A 56 -8.16 0.35 -2.79
C LEU A 56 -8.70 1.05 -4.02
N ALA A 57 -8.77 2.37 -3.97
CA ALA A 57 -9.15 3.17 -5.13
C ALA A 57 -7.98 3.23 -6.11
N GLN A 58 -8.06 2.50 -7.19
CA GLN A 58 -6.92 2.36 -8.11
C GLN A 58 -6.57 3.66 -8.82
N LYS A 59 -7.51 4.58 -8.97
CA LYS A 59 -7.18 5.89 -9.53
C LYS A 59 -6.23 6.68 -8.66
N ALA A 60 -6.20 6.37 -7.36
CA ALA A 60 -5.29 7.02 -6.42
C ALA A 60 -3.97 6.29 -6.31
N PHE A 61 -3.98 4.99 -6.49
CA PHE A 61 -2.78 4.17 -6.36
C PHE A 61 -2.98 2.87 -7.13
N SER A 62 -2.21 2.67 -8.17
CA SER A 62 -2.32 1.49 -9.02
C SER A 62 -0.98 0.82 -9.30
N ASN A 63 -0.02 0.97 -8.40
CA ASN A 63 1.23 0.24 -8.51
C ASN A 63 1.00 -1.22 -8.14
N PHE A 64 0.67 -2.02 -9.14
CA PHE A 64 0.21 -3.39 -8.92
C PHE A 64 1.31 -4.33 -8.41
N ASP A 65 2.57 -3.94 -8.52
CA ASP A 65 3.66 -4.75 -7.97
C ASP A 65 3.55 -4.92 -6.45
N VAL A 66 2.90 -3.97 -5.77
CA VAL A 66 2.71 -4.06 -4.33
C VAL A 66 1.29 -4.46 -3.92
N TYR A 67 0.44 -4.82 -4.87
CA TYR A 67 -0.90 -5.33 -4.54
C TYR A 67 -0.84 -6.53 -3.59
N PRO A 68 0.09 -7.49 -3.76
CA PRO A 68 0.19 -8.60 -2.80
C PRO A 68 0.50 -8.15 -1.37
N VAL A 69 1.17 -7.02 -1.21
CA VAL A 69 1.44 -6.45 0.12
C VAL A 69 0.16 -5.96 0.77
N LEU A 70 -0.75 -5.40 -0.02
CA LEU A 70 -2.00 -4.81 0.46
C LEU A 70 -3.14 -5.82 0.58
N ALA A 71 -3.08 -6.91 -0.17
CA ALA A 71 -4.16 -7.88 -0.22
C ALA A 71 -4.59 -8.44 1.14
N PRO A 72 -3.67 -8.69 2.11
CA PRO A 72 -4.09 -9.17 3.42
C PRO A 72 -4.90 -8.15 4.24
N TYR A 73 -4.85 -6.88 3.86
CA TYR A 73 -5.39 -5.80 4.68
C TYR A 73 -6.65 -5.16 4.11
N LEU A 74 -6.78 -5.11 2.79
CA LEU A 74 -7.90 -4.45 2.13
C LEU A 74 -8.81 -5.47 1.49
N ALA A 75 -10.11 -5.19 1.49
CA ALA A 75 -11.11 -6.13 1.02
C ALA A 75 -11.09 -6.32 -0.50
N GLY A 76 -10.52 -5.39 -1.22
CA GLY A 76 -10.48 -5.48 -2.67
C GLY A 76 -10.08 -4.16 -3.30
N THR A 77 -10.41 -3.99 -4.56
CA THR A 77 -10.12 -2.78 -5.31
C THR A 77 -11.41 -2.11 -5.77
N GLU A 78 -11.33 -0.81 -5.99
CA GLU A 78 -12.38 -0.02 -6.62
C GLU A 78 -11.84 0.46 -7.97
N ALA A 79 -12.69 0.49 -8.97
CA ALA A 79 -12.31 0.88 -10.31
C ALA A 79 -13.25 1.93 -10.86
N SER A 80 -12.70 2.92 -11.55
CA SER A 80 -13.47 3.97 -12.22
C SER A 80 -13.73 3.65 -13.67
N GLY A 81 -13.11 2.61 -14.23
CA GLY A 81 -13.28 2.23 -15.62
C GLY A 81 -12.90 0.78 -15.85
N LEU A 82 -13.12 0.34 -17.08
CA LEU A 82 -12.93 -1.05 -17.46
C LEU A 82 -11.49 -1.53 -17.24
N TYR A 83 -10.52 -0.72 -17.61
CA TYR A 83 -9.12 -1.12 -17.51
C TYR A 83 -8.69 -1.30 -16.06
N GLU A 84 -9.16 -0.41 -15.17
CA GLU A 84 -8.90 -0.57 -13.74
C GLU A 84 -9.58 -1.81 -13.18
N SER A 85 -10.80 -2.11 -13.63
CA SER A 85 -11.48 -3.32 -13.22
C SER A 85 -10.67 -4.56 -13.59
N ARG A 86 -10.16 -4.59 -14.80
CA ARG A 86 -9.32 -5.70 -15.26
C ARG A 86 -8.02 -5.80 -14.48
N LEU A 87 -7.39 -4.66 -14.23
CA LEU A 87 -6.15 -4.62 -13.44
C LEU A 87 -6.39 -5.20 -12.04
N GLY A 88 -7.46 -4.76 -11.38
CA GLY A 88 -7.79 -5.26 -10.05
C GLY A 88 -8.08 -6.74 -10.05
N ARG A 89 -8.83 -7.21 -11.04
CA ARG A 89 -9.16 -8.63 -11.16
C ARG A 89 -7.91 -9.48 -11.38
N GLU A 90 -7.00 -9.02 -12.20
CA GLU A 90 -5.83 -9.80 -12.58
C GLU A 90 -4.70 -9.75 -11.54
N GLN A 91 -4.55 -8.61 -10.88
CA GLN A 91 -3.39 -8.35 -10.04
C GLN A 91 -3.67 -8.36 -8.54
N TYR A 92 -4.90 -8.06 -8.13
CA TYR A 92 -5.26 -8.03 -6.72
C TYR A 92 -5.90 -9.35 -6.33
N ILE A 93 -5.09 -10.25 -5.81
CA ILE A 93 -5.54 -11.59 -5.41
C ILE A 93 -5.74 -11.56 -3.91
N PRO A 94 -6.98 -11.83 -3.43
CA PRO A 94 -7.25 -11.88 -1.99
C PRO A 94 -6.37 -12.90 -1.29
N ALA A 95 -5.96 -12.55 -0.06
CA ALA A 95 -5.14 -13.45 0.74
C ALA A 95 -5.94 -14.64 1.28
#